data_5a29da7c831ee435bb489f998173aba0
#
_entry.id   5a29da7c831ee435bb489f998173aba0
#
_cell.length_a   1.000
_cell.length_b   1.000
_cell.length_c   1.000
_cell.angle_alpha   90.00
_cell.angle_beta   90.00
_cell.angle_gamma   90.00
#
_symmetry.space_group_name_H-M   'P 1'
#
loop_
_entity.id
_entity.type
_entity.pdbx_description
1 polymer ?
#
loop_
_entity_poly.entity_id
_entity_poly.type
_entity_poly.pdbx_seq_one_letter_code
_entity_poly.pdbx_strand_id
1 'polypeptide(L)'
;SATNMSDTIDLLKLKVGLNVGSSPVDVNQVVVSITDGTTANNLVYAGNTKSYSEAGQSNGAMGSFGDVAATNLVTLLTGVTTIGSDNLTNSQKYYTVEKIRDEDASFSQSNPVMNTGDLITLYIATTSADSETAAYNEVGTSNVSSGGLDSSGLNLVPRTTVNIVLTPESGAATTADFVAPSSYGVKETVQLYP
;
A
#
# COMPACT_ATOMS: atom_id res chain seq x y z
N SER A 1 28.27 -5.97 18.28
CA SER A 1 27.22 -5.37 17.50
C SER A 1 26.23 -6.47 17.14
N ALA A 2 25.10 -6.49 17.81
CA ALA A 2 24.02 -7.37 17.44
C ALA A 2 23.52 -6.87 16.07
N THR A 3 23.72 -7.64 15.04
CA THR A 3 23.06 -7.43 13.75
C THR A 3 21.59 -7.75 13.97
N ASN A 4 20.76 -6.73 14.14
CA ASN A 4 19.32 -6.91 14.17
C ASN A 4 18.91 -7.47 12.82
N MET A 5 18.42 -8.71 12.81
CA MET A 5 17.72 -9.26 11.65
C MET A 5 16.35 -8.59 11.57
N SER A 6 15.89 -8.33 10.36
CA SER A 6 14.50 -7.90 10.14
C SER A 6 13.56 -9.04 10.47
N ASP A 7 12.58 -8.78 11.33
CA ASP A 7 11.63 -9.78 11.78
C ASP A 7 10.33 -9.76 10.95
N THR A 8 10.01 -8.62 10.32
CA THR A 8 8.79 -8.41 9.55
C THR A 8 9.07 -7.65 8.25
N ILE A 9 8.12 -7.71 7.32
CA ILE A 9 8.07 -6.84 6.14
C ILE A 9 7.04 -5.75 6.42
N ASP A 10 7.46 -4.49 6.38
CA ASP A 10 6.62 -3.34 6.71
C ASP A 10 5.98 -2.69 5.48
N LEU A 11 6.51 -2.96 4.28
CA LEU A 11 6.03 -2.38 3.03
C LEU A 11 6.17 -3.35 1.87
N LEU A 12 5.07 -3.57 1.17
CA LEU A 12 5.06 -4.27 -0.11
C LEU A 12 5.02 -3.28 -1.28
N LYS A 13 5.82 -3.57 -2.31
CA LYS A 13 5.85 -2.86 -3.58
C LYS A 13 5.41 -3.83 -4.67
N LEU A 14 4.25 -3.57 -5.25
CA LEU A 14 3.66 -4.41 -6.29
C LEU A 14 3.63 -3.64 -7.61
N LYS A 15 4.36 -4.13 -8.62
CA LYS A 15 4.34 -3.54 -9.96
C LYS A 15 3.14 -4.08 -10.73
N VAL A 16 2.34 -3.18 -11.28
CA VAL A 16 1.12 -3.49 -12.01
C VAL A 16 1.11 -2.77 -13.36
N GLY A 17 0.74 -3.51 -14.38
CA GLY A 17 0.50 -3.01 -15.73
C GLY A 17 -0.71 -3.68 -16.34
N LEU A 18 -1.29 -3.10 -17.39
CA LEU A 18 -2.41 -3.69 -18.13
C LEU A 18 -1.90 -4.58 -19.26
N ASN A 19 -2.59 -5.69 -19.48
CA ASN A 19 -2.37 -6.54 -20.65
C ASN A 19 -2.76 -5.81 -21.93
N VAL A 20 -2.12 -6.18 -23.02
CA VAL A 20 -2.47 -5.65 -24.35
C VAL A 20 -3.92 -5.97 -24.68
N GLY A 21 -4.67 -4.93 -25.09
CA GLY A 21 -6.09 -5.04 -25.42
C GLY A 21 -7.03 -4.93 -24.23
N SER A 22 -6.52 -4.69 -23.03
CA SER A 22 -7.37 -4.36 -21.87
C SER A 22 -8.00 -2.97 -22.03
N SER A 23 -9.21 -2.82 -21.50
CA SER A 23 -9.83 -1.50 -21.33
C SER A 23 -9.04 -0.70 -20.27
N PRO A 24 -9.08 0.64 -20.34
CA PRO A 24 -8.53 1.49 -19.29
C PRO A 24 -9.09 1.14 -17.90
N VAL A 25 -8.26 1.26 -16.88
CA VAL A 25 -8.63 0.99 -15.49
C VAL A 25 -8.45 2.25 -14.65
N ASP A 26 -9.53 2.70 -14.02
CA ASP A 26 -9.46 3.76 -13.02
C ASP A 26 -9.03 3.17 -11.68
N VAL A 27 -7.83 3.51 -11.23
CA VAL A 27 -7.26 3.03 -9.95
C VAL A 27 -8.09 3.49 -8.75
N ASN A 28 -8.83 4.60 -8.85
CA ASN A 28 -9.78 5.00 -7.80
C ASN A 28 -10.85 3.95 -7.52
N GLN A 29 -11.14 3.10 -8.48
CA GLN A 29 -12.16 2.05 -8.40
C GLN A 29 -11.57 0.67 -8.12
N VAL A 30 -10.24 0.57 -7.96
CA VAL A 30 -9.59 -0.69 -7.65
C VAL A 30 -9.56 -0.90 -6.14
N VAL A 31 -10.09 -2.03 -5.70
CA VAL A 31 -9.96 -2.50 -4.31
C VAL A 31 -8.86 -3.55 -4.24
N VAL A 32 -7.96 -3.38 -3.28
CA VAL A 32 -6.88 -4.34 -3.00
C VAL A 32 -7.21 -5.05 -1.69
N SER A 33 -7.44 -6.35 -1.76
CA SER A 33 -7.60 -7.19 -0.57
C SER A 33 -6.28 -7.90 -0.30
N ILE A 34 -5.78 -7.81 0.92
CA ILE A 34 -4.55 -8.50 1.36
C ILE A 34 -4.81 -9.24 2.66
N THR A 35 -4.27 -10.46 2.77
CA THR A 35 -4.33 -11.24 3.99
C THR A 35 -3.03 -12.01 4.24
N ASP A 36 -2.68 -12.14 5.51
CA ASP A 36 -1.58 -12.97 6.01
C ASP A 36 -2.05 -14.32 6.58
N GLY A 37 -3.34 -14.63 6.36
CA GLY A 37 -4.00 -15.82 6.90
C GLY A 37 -4.63 -15.63 8.28
N THR A 38 -4.31 -14.54 8.99
CA THR A 38 -4.87 -14.19 10.31
C THR A 38 -5.72 -12.92 10.21
N THR A 39 -5.17 -11.92 9.56
CA THR A 39 -5.81 -10.61 9.33
C THR A 39 -6.06 -10.40 7.85
N ALA A 40 -7.14 -9.71 7.52
CA ALA A 40 -7.44 -9.31 6.14
C ALA A 40 -7.80 -7.82 6.09
N ASN A 41 -7.15 -7.09 5.20
CA ASN A 41 -7.42 -5.69 4.93
C ASN A 41 -7.99 -5.52 3.52
N ASN A 42 -9.01 -4.68 3.40
CA ASN A 42 -9.54 -4.21 2.12
C ASN A 42 -9.14 -2.75 1.95
N LEU A 43 -8.24 -2.53 1.02
CA LEU A 43 -7.60 -1.24 0.82
C LEU A 43 -8.18 -0.56 -0.41
N VAL A 44 -8.34 0.76 -0.33
CA VAL A 44 -8.75 1.60 -1.45
C VAL A 44 -7.65 2.60 -1.78
N TYR A 45 -7.69 3.15 -2.98
CA TYR A 45 -6.75 4.17 -3.40
C TYR A 45 -6.85 5.40 -2.50
N ALA A 46 -5.72 5.86 -1.99
CA ALA A 46 -5.67 6.95 -1.03
C ALA A 46 -6.19 8.29 -1.55
N GLY A 47 -6.14 8.52 -2.86
CA GLY A 47 -6.72 9.70 -3.52
C GLY A 47 -8.25 9.64 -3.69
N ASN A 48 -8.88 8.53 -3.34
CA ASN A 48 -10.32 8.37 -3.50
C ASN A 48 -11.10 9.06 -2.39
N THR A 49 -11.68 10.20 -2.70
CA THR A 49 -12.47 11.02 -1.77
C THR A 49 -13.86 10.42 -1.45
N LYS A 50 -14.28 9.38 -2.16
CA LYS A 50 -15.64 8.81 -2.03
C LYS A 50 -15.73 7.63 -1.08
N SER A 51 -14.61 6.98 -0.76
CA SER A 51 -14.63 5.65 -0.18
C SER A 51 -14.90 5.60 1.32
N TYR A 52 -14.60 6.67 2.07
CA TYR A 52 -14.82 6.75 3.51
C TYR A 52 -15.36 8.10 3.96
N SER A 53 -16.10 8.79 3.08
CA SER A 53 -16.79 10.03 3.44
C SER A 53 -18.14 9.71 4.05
N GLU A 54 -18.25 9.82 5.36
CA GLU A 54 -19.54 10.02 6.01
C GLU A 54 -19.92 11.50 5.95
N ALA A 55 -21.23 11.77 5.89
CA ALA A 55 -21.73 13.14 5.80
C ALA A 55 -21.25 13.98 7.00
N GLY A 56 -20.41 14.98 6.74
CA GLY A 56 -19.87 15.88 7.75
C GLY A 56 -18.45 15.58 8.23
N GLN A 57 -17.82 14.52 7.75
CA GLN A 57 -16.42 14.22 8.00
C GLN A 57 -15.54 14.72 6.83
N SER A 58 -14.42 15.31 7.16
CA SER A 58 -13.38 15.56 6.15
C SER A 58 -12.91 14.23 5.60
N ASN A 59 -12.93 14.10 4.28
CA ASN A 59 -12.41 12.92 3.60
C ASN A 59 -11.13 12.45 4.23
N GLY A 60 -11.04 11.15 4.40
CA GLY A 60 -9.99 10.44 5.05
C GLY A 60 -8.63 11.10 4.97
N ALA A 61 -7.86 10.87 5.93
CA ALA A 61 -6.63 11.54 6.32
C ALA A 61 -5.57 11.79 5.25
N MET A 62 -5.73 11.31 4.05
CA MET A 62 -4.89 11.63 2.91
C MET A 62 -5.37 12.91 2.21
N GLY A 63 -5.68 13.95 3.00
CA GLY A 63 -6.01 15.27 2.46
C GLY A 63 -4.94 15.72 1.49
N SER A 64 -5.22 16.24 0.34
CA SER A 64 -4.30 16.58 -0.74
C SER A 64 -3.22 15.49 -0.99
N PHE A 65 -3.62 14.42 -1.60
CA PHE A 65 -2.73 13.44 -2.19
C PHE A 65 -1.91 14.15 -3.28
N GLY A 66 -0.62 14.33 -3.03
CA GLY A 66 0.27 15.05 -3.93
C GLY A 66 0.88 14.14 -5.00
N ASP A 67 1.50 14.74 -6.00
CA ASP A 67 2.20 13.99 -7.06
C ASP A 67 3.52 13.36 -6.58
N VAL A 68 3.93 13.59 -5.35
CA VAL A 68 5.17 13.06 -4.77
C VAL A 68 4.89 11.78 -4.00
N ALA A 69 5.23 10.65 -4.60
CA ALA A 69 5.04 9.31 -4.02
C ALA A 69 5.67 9.17 -2.62
N ALA A 70 6.82 9.77 -2.38
CA ALA A 70 7.50 9.74 -1.09
C ALA A 70 6.67 10.38 0.04
N THR A 71 6.03 11.53 -0.21
CA THR A 71 5.17 12.19 0.78
C THR A 71 3.91 11.38 1.07
N ASN A 72 3.32 10.81 0.04
CA ASN A 72 2.14 9.96 0.17
C ASN A 72 2.44 8.71 0.98
N LEU A 73 3.62 8.13 0.80
CA LEU A 73 4.07 6.96 1.54
C LEU A 73 4.25 7.26 3.03
N VAL A 74 4.81 8.41 3.39
CA VAL A 74 4.90 8.84 4.80
C VAL A 74 3.51 8.95 5.41
N THR A 75 2.57 9.61 4.75
CA THR A 75 1.20 9.77 5.23
C THR A 75 0.47 8.41 5.34
N LEU A 76 0.75 7.47 4.42
CA LEU A 76 0.22 6.11 4.49
C LEU A 76 0.69 5.38 5.76
N LEU A 77 1.97 5.53 6.09
CA LEU A 77 2.62 4.75 7.15
C LEU A 77 2.46 5.36 8.56
N THR A 78 2.15 6.65 8.65
CA THR A 78 2.10 7.40 9.92
C THR A 78 0.80 8.17 10.15
N GLY A 79 -0.20 7.99 9.29
CA GLY A 79 -1.45 8.74 9.33
C GLY A 79 -2.60 7.96 9.90
N VAL A 80 -3.50 8.68 10.59
CA VAL A 80 -4.73 8.13 11.16
C VAL A 80 -5.92 8.80 10.50
N THR A 81 -6.91 7.98 10.13
CA THR A 81 -8.22 8.44 9.65
C THR A 81 -9.26 8.22 10.71
N THR A 82 -9.99 9.26 11.06
CA THR A 82 -11.13 9.15 11.99
C THR A 82 -12.41 8.94 11.18
N ILE A 83 -13.10 7.84 11.42
CA ILE A 83 -14.40 7.51 10.81
C ILE A 83 -15.41 7.34 11.94
N GLY A 84 -16.33 8.28 12.06
CA GLY A 84 -17.24 8.30 13.21
C GLY A 84 -16.48 8.47 14.53
N SER A 85 -16.56 7.48 15.41
CA SER A 85 -15.81 7.42 16.68
C SER A 85 -14.53 6.57 16.60
N ASP A 86 -14.28 5.93 15.47
CA ASP A 86 -13.16 5.00 15.29
C ASP A 86 -11.96 5.68 14.64
N ASN A 87 -10.82 5.57 15.29
CA ASN A 87 -9.55 5.98 14.70
C ASN A 87 -8.91 4.76 14.03
N LEU A 88 -8.82 4.81 12.71
CA LEU A 88 -8.23 3.76 11.88
C LEU A 88 -6.91 4.26 11.29
N THR A 89 -5.90 3.43 11.31
CA THR A 89 -4.64 3.77 10.67
C THR A 89 -4.80 3.79 9.13
N ASN A 90 -4.11 4.68 8.45
CA ASN A 90 -4.15 4.75 7.00
C ASN A 90 -3.66 3.45 6.36
N SER A 91 -2.69 2.78 6.99
CA SER A 91 -2.15 1.49 6.60
C SER A 91 -3.18 0.35 6.57
N GLN A 92 -4.28 0.46 7.32
CA GLN A 92 -5.38 -0.51 7.32
C GLN A 92 -6.43 -0.26 6.22
N LYS A 93 -6.46 0.93 5.64
CA LYS A 93 -7.55 1.37 4.76
C LYS A 93 -7.12 1.76 3.37
N TYR A 94 -5.88 2.19 3.19
CA TYR A 94 -5.42 2.78 1.95
C TYR A 94 -4.19 2.08 1.38
N TYR A 95 -4.04 2.19 0.07
CA TYR A 95 -2.79 2.00 -0.64
C TYR A 95 -2.45 3.25 -1.45
N THR A 96 -1.18 3.43 -1.76
CA THR A 96 -0.71 4.53 -2.59
C THR A 96 -0.07 4.00 -3.86
N VAL A 97 0.13 4.88 -4.83
CA VAL A 97 0.62 4.52 -6.15
C VAL A 97 1.73 5.46 -6.58
N GLU A 98 2.77 4.90 -7.20
CA GLU A 98 3.81 5.64 -7.91
C GLU A 98 3.76 5.29 -9.39
N LYS A 99 3.71 6.31 -10.24
CA LYS A 99 3.81 6.16 -11.68
C LYS A 99 5.25 5.83 -12.08
N ILE A 100 5.46 4.69 -12.76
CA ILE A 100 6.75 4.33 -13.33
C ILE A 100 6.82 4.75 -14.80
N ARG A 101 5.78 4.43 -15.56
CA ARG A 101 5.66 4.73 -16.99
C ARG A 101 4.23 5.08 -17.33
N ASP A 102 4.06 6.11 -18.13
CA ASP A 102 2.79 6.63 -18.61
C ASP A 102 3.07 7.28 -19.97
N GLU A 103 2.75 6.55 -21.06
CA GLU A 103 3.17 6.92 -22.41
C GLU A 103 2.27 8.00 -23.00
N ASP A 104 1.03 8.09 -22.57
CA ASP A 104 0.02 9.02 -23.09
C ASP A 104 -0.30 10.17 -22.12
N ALA A 105 0.41 10.25 -21.00
CA ALA A 105 0.20 11.24 -19.93
C ALA A 105 -1.24 11.27 -19.38
N SER A 106 -1.92 10.11 -19.35
CA SER A 106 -3.27 9.97 -18.84
C SER A 106 -3.34 9.83 -17.33
N PHE A 107 -2.24 9.36 -16.69
CA PHE A 107 -2.17 9.08 -15.28
C PHE A 107 -1.70 10.31 -14.47
N SER A 108 -2.52 10.75 -13.55
CA SER A 108 -2.13 11.67 -12.47
C SER A 108 -2.65 11.15 -11.13
N GLN A 109 -2.14 11.65 -10.01
CA GLN A 109 -2.60 11.21 -8.70
C GLN A 109 -4.09 11.56 -8.45
N SER A 110 -4.58 12.65 -9.01
CA SER A 110 -5.98 13.06 -8.92
C SER A 110 -6.91 12.38 -9.96
N ASN A 111 -6.34 11.85 -11.03
CA ASN A 111 -7.03 11.11 -12.09
C ASN A 111 -6.20 9.90 -12.50
N PRO A 112 -6.15 8.86 -11.66
CA PRO A 112 -5.25 7.74 -11.83
C PRO A 112 -5.83 6.68 -12.79
N VAL A 113 -5.94 7.04 -14.06
CA VAL A 113 -6.40 6.13 -15.12
C VAL A 113 -5.19 5.47 -15.78
N MET A 114 -5.16 4.15 -15.74
CA MET A 114 -4.14 3.33 -16.42
C MET A 114 -4.63 2.92 -17.81
N ASN A 115 -3.77 3.06 -18.77
CA ASN A 115 -3.94 2.55 -20.13
C ASN A 115 -2.95 1.41 -20.45
N THR A 116 -3.16 0.75 -21.58
CA THR A 116 -2.22 -0.26 -22.07
C THR A 116 -0.84 0.37 -22.34
N GLY A 117 0.19 -0.17 -21.72
CA GLY A 117 1.54 0.36 -21.80
C GLY A 117 1.99 1.07 -20.50
N ASP A 118 1.06 1.48 -19.66
CA ASP A 118 1.37 2.11 -18.38
C ASP A 118 1.88 1.10 -17.37
N LEU A 119 2.73 1.58 -16.49
CA LEU A 119 3.29 0.80 -15.39
C LEU A 119 3.29 1.63 -14.12
N ILE A 120 2.71 1.08 -13.07
CA ILE A 120 2.65 1.69 -11.74
C ILE A 120 3.22 0.77 -10.68
N THR A 121 3.65 1.34 -9.56
CA THR A 121 3.93 0.61 -8.32
C THR A 121 2.82 0.91 -7.31
N LEU A 122 2.16 -0.13 -6.81
CA LEU A 122 1.31 -0.03 -5.64
C LEU A 122 2.17 -0.20 -4.39
N TYR A 123 1.96 0.68 -3.41
CA TYR A 123 2.55 0.59 -2.08
C TYR A 123 1.48 0.16 -1.09
N ILE A 124 1.68 -1.01 -0.48
CA ILE A 124 0.78 -1.60 0.51
C ILE A 124 1.55 -1.68 1.82
N ALA A 125 1.04 -1.01 2.85
CA ALA A 125 1.61 -1.08 4.18
C ALA A 125 1.29 -2.44 4.82
N THR A 126 2.31 -3.08 5.39
CA THR A 126 2.19 -4.37 6.08
C THR A 126 2.82 -4.32 7.48
N THR A 127 2.88 -3.11 8.02
CA THR A 127 3.45 -2.81 9.34
C THR A 127 2.75 -3.61 10.43
N SER A 128 3.54 -4.27 11.26
CA SER A 128 3.03 -5.00 12.43
C SER A 128 2.85 -4.08 13.65
N ALA A 129 2.20 -4.56 14.69
CA ALA A 129 2.08 -3.83 15.96
C ALA A 129 3.44 -3.55 16.61
N ASP A 130 4.43 -4.41 16.40
CA ASP A 130 5.78 -4.20 16.91
C ASP A 130 6.51 -3.05 16.20
N SER A 131 6.12 -2.73 14.97
CA SER A 131 6.66 -1.61 14.20
C SER A 131 6.28 -0.24 14.76
N GLU A 132 5.22 -0.14 15.57
CA GLU A 132 4.77 1.12 16.18
C GLU A 132 5.79 1.72 17.16
N THR A 133 6.64 0.89 17.77
CA THR A 133 7.63 1.32 18.76
C THR A 133 9.04 1.48 18.20
N ALA A 134 9.27 1.01 16.98
CA ALA A 134 10.58 1.07 16.36
C ALA A 134 10.85 2.46 15.77
N ALA A 135 12.06 2.96 15.97
CA ALA A 135 12.51 4.18 15.31
C ALA A 135 12.96 3.85 13.88
N TYR A 136 12.11 4.12 12.90
CA TYR A 136 12.45 3.99 11.48
C TYR A 136 12.94 5.34 10.96
N ASN A 137 14.09 5.31 10.31
CA ASN A 137 14.64 6.50 9.64
C ASN A 137 14.21 6.55 8.16
N GLU A 138 13.96 5.39 7.56
CA GLU A 138 13.70 5.31 6.12
C GLU A 138 12.88 4.07 5.80
N VAL A 139 11.76 4.23 5.08
CA VAL A 139 10.97 3.14 4.52
C VAL A 139 10.74 3.42 3.04
N GLY A 140 11.24 2.54 2.19
CA GLY A 140 11.20 2.77 0.74
C GLY A 140 12.09 3.94 0.34
N THR A 141 11.51 5.02 -0.20
CA THR A 141 12.17 6.28 -0.56
C THR A 141 11.82 7.42 0.39
N SER A 142 11.21 7.11 1.52
CA SER A 142 10.63 8.10 2.42
C SER A 142 11.32 8.09 3.76
N ASN A 143 11.70 9.28 4.24
CA ASN A 143 12.14 9.46 5.61
C ASN A 143 10.91 9.49 6.52
N VAL A 144 10.80 8.52 7.40
CA VAL A 144 9.80 8.50 8.48
C VAL A 144 10.48 8.95 9.75
N SER A 145 10.22 10.18 10.16
CA SER A 145 10.82 10.73 11.36
C SER A 145 10.06 10.33 12.62
N SER A 146 10.77 9.80 13.58
CA SER A 146 10.48 9.67 15.02
C SER A 146 9.00 9.52 15.43
N GLY A 147 8.57 8.32 15.63
CA GLY A 147 7.25 8.02 16.18
C GLY A 147 6.76 6.62 15.89
N GLY A 148 7.56 5.84 15.15
CA GLY A 148 7.14 4.52 14.69
C GLY A 148 6.22 4.59 13.47
N LEU A 149 5.88 3.42 12.97
CA LEU A 149 4.93 3.24 11.88
C LEU A 149 3.58 2.82 12.46
N ASP A 150 2.49 3.34 11.93
CA ASP A 150 1.16 2.89 12.34
C ASP A 150 0.91 1.45 11.87
N SER A 151 0.36 0.62 12.75
CA SER A 151 0.10 -0.78 12.45
C SER A 151 -0.96 -0.95 11.38
N SER A 152 -0.68 -1.82 10.42
CA SER A 152 -1.67 -2.31 9.45
C SER A 152 -2.51 -3.46 9.99
N GLY A 153 -2.16 -4.01 11.15
CA GLY A 153 -2.76 -5.24 11.70
C GLY A 153 -2.23 -6.52 11.06
N LEU A 154 -1.48 -6.42 9.96
CA LEU A 154 -0.80 -7.55 9.32
C LEU A 154 0.52 -7.85 10.03
N ASN A 155 0.98 -9.10 9.95
CA ASN A 155 2.26 -9.49 10.52
C ASN A 155 2.99 -10.47 9.58
N LEU A 156 3.77 -9.92 8.66
CA LEU A 156 4.50 -10.69 7.67
C LEU A 156 5.87 -11.15 8.23
N VAL A 157 5.84 -12.13 9.12
CA VAL A 157 7.04 -12.82 9.60
C VAL A 157 7.56 -13.81 8.55
N PRO A 158 8.80 -14.31 8.66
CA PRO A 158 9.30 -15.35 7.78
C PRO A 158 8.34 -16.54 7.65
N ARG A 159 8.17 -17.04 6.43
CA ARG A 159 7.28 -18.16 6.04
C ARG A 159 5.77 -17.85 6.08
N THR A 160 5.36 -16.62 6.31
CA THR A 160 3.96 -16.21 6.18
C THR A 160 3.50 -16.36 4.72
N THR A 161 2.34 -16.98 4.53
CA THR A 161 1.68 -17.01 3.23
C THR A 161 0.83 -15.76 3.09
N VAL A 162 1.04 -15.02 2.02
CA VAL A 162 0.31 -13.79 1.73
C VAL A 162 -0.49 -13.97 0.46
N ASN A 163 -1.75 -13.60 0.51
CA ASN A 163 -2.65 -13.54 -0.64
C ASN A 163 -3.06 -12.10 -0.88
N ILE A 164 -2.91 -11.63 -2.13
CA ILE A 164 -3.31 -10.29 -2.57
C ILE A 164 -4.27 -10.46 -3.75
N VAL A 165 -5.40 -9.78 -3.67
CA VAL A 165 -6.39 -9.75 -4.76
C VAL A 165 -6.64 -8.30 -5.16
N LEU A 166 -6.45 -7.99 -6.44
CA LEU A 166 -6.79 -6.71 -7.04
C LEU A 166 -8.11 -6.85 -7.78
N THR A 167 -9.11 -6.12 -7.35
CA THR A 167 -10.46 -6.14 -7.92
C THR A 167 -10.76 -4.80 -8.56
N PRO A 168 -10.73 -4.69 -9.90
CA PRO A 168 -11.14 -3.47 -10.61
C PRO A 168 -12.67 -3.34 -10.64
N GLU A 169 -13.18 -2.15 -10.99
CA GLU A 169 -14.62 -1.92 -11.19
C GLU A 169 -15.22 -2.83 -12.28
N SER A 170 -14.45 -3.07 -13.33
CA SER A 170 -14.83 -3.91 -14.45
C SER A 170 -13.69 -4.83 -14.85
N GLY A 171 -14.01 -6.03 -15.31
CA GLY A 171 -13.03 -7.03 -15.71
C GLY A 171 -12.80 -8.09 -14.64
N ALA A 172 -11.77 -8.90 -14.85
CA ALA A 172 -11.42 -9.98 -13.94
C ALA A 172 -10.52 -9.49 -12.80
N ALA A 173 -10.75 -10.00 -11.61
CA ALA A 173 -9.81 -9.82 -10.50
C ALA A 173 -8.49 -10.54 -10.80
N THR A 174 -7.39 -9.97 -10.30
CA THR A 174 -6.05 -10.54 -10.40
C THR A 174 -5.55 -10.91 -9.02
N THR A 175 -4.94 -12.07 -8.90
CA THR A 175 -4.39 -12.58 -7.62
C THR A 175 -2.87 -12.68 -7.68
N ALA A 176 -2.23 -12.41 -6.55
CA ALA A 176 -0.82 -12.65 -6.34
C ALA A 176 -0.63 -13.36 -4.98
N ASP A 177 -0.15 -14.60 -5.04
CA ASP A 177 0.11 -15.41 -3.87
C ASP A 177 1.60 -15.64 -3.72
N PHE A 178 2.13 -15.44 -2.54
CA PHE A 178 3.52 -15.77 -2.26
C PHE A 178 3.71 -16.21 -0.80
N VAL A 179 4.83 -16.87 -0.56
CA VAL A 179 5.27 -17.23 0.79
C VAL A 179 6.52 -16.44 1.11
N ALA A 180 6.51 -15.74 2.23
CA ALA A 180 7.67 -15.01 2.71
C ALA A 180 8.88 -15.94 2.89
N PRO A 181 10.11 -15.50 2.58
CA PRO A 181 11.32 -16.30 2.77
C PRO A 181 11.46 -16.81 4.20
N SER A 182 12.28 -17.84 4.38
CA SER A 182 12.54 -18.42 5.71
C SER A 182 13.31 -17.48 6.65
N SER A 183 13.91 -16.42 6.13
CA SER A 183 14.60 -15.37 6.89
C SER A 183 14.75 -14.13 5.98
N TYR A 184 14.63 -12.95 6.56
CA TYR A 184 14.89 -11.69 5.86
C TYR A 184 16.35 -11.24 5.98
N GLY A 185 17.09 -11.81 6.95
CA GLY A 185 18.47 -11.44 7.23
C GLY A 185 18.57 -9.96 7.63
N VAL A 186 19.62 -9.30 7.13
CA VAL A 186 19.88 -7.86 7.32
C VAL A 186 19.57 -7.03 6.07
N LYS A 187 18.76 -7.55 5.17
CA LYS A 187 18.45 -6.88 3.90
C LYS A 187 17.30 -5.90 4.09
N GLU A 188 17.45 -4.70 3.56
CA GLU A 188 16.39 -3.68 3.51
C GLU A 188 15.28 -4.01 2.50
N THR A 189 15.61 -4.78 1.47
CA THR A 189 14.65 -5.17 0.42
C THR A 189 14.80 -6.65 0.10
N VAL A 190 13.67 -7.35 0.06
CA VAL A 190 13.57 -8.77 -0.30
C VAL A 190 12.64 -8.92 -1.49
N GLN A 191 13.08 -9.63 -2.53
CA GLN A 191 12.22 -10.00 -3.65
C GLN A 191 11.35 -11.19 -3.26
N LEU A 192 10.03 -11.03 -3.30
CA LEU A 192 9.06 -12.04 -2.85
C LEU A 192 8.44 -12.82 -4.02
N TYR A 193 8.41 -12.21 -5.20
CA TYR A 193 7.82 -12.78 -6.41
C TYR A 193 8.77 -12.60 -7.61
N PRO A 194 8.92 -13.59 -8.50
CA PRO A 194 9.81 -13.53 -9.65
C PRO A 194 9.38 -12.53 -10.72
#